data_ef8cd33e68bbc901ad5cb1780ac07c92
#
_entry.id   ef8cd33e68bbc901ad5cb1780ac07c92
#
_cell.length_a   1.000
_cell.length_b   1.000
_cell.length_c   1.000
_cell.angle_alpha   90.00
_cell.angle_beta   90.00
_cell.angle_gamma   90.00
#
_symmetry.space_group_name_H-M   'P 1'
#
loop_
_entity.id
_entity.type
_entity.pdbx_description
1 polymer ?
#
loop_
_entity_poly.entity_id
_entity_poly.type
_entity_poly.pdbx_seq_one_letter_code
_entity_poly.pdbx_strand_id
1 'polypeptide(L)'
;MPCWLDGRLHTDGRKKMIDLYTWTTPNGRKVSIALEELGLAYTAHAIDITQGEQHKPDFLTVSPNAKIPAIVDHDNQYSMMESGAILLYLSEKTGQLMPTDKSRYWQAMQWLMWQMAGPGPMLGQVHHFTKFNPDKSPYAQARYLKEGQRLYGVLDRHLQDRQFIVDDYSMVDIAVWPWISRFEWQTINMNDYPNIVRWYTTIAERPAVQSGYQVPKPTGSIPIPAT
;
A
#
# COMPACT_ATOMS: atom_id res chain seq x y z
N MET A 1 14.78 -38.28 -29.40
CA MET A 1 15.30 -38.79 -28.10
C MET A 1 15.91 -37.62 -27.38
N PRO A 2 15.29 -37.08 -26.28
CA PRO A 2 15.95 -36.05 -25.50
C PRO A 2 16.87 -36.72 -24.49
N CYS A 3 18.11 -36.27 -24.48
CA CYS A 3 19.19 -36.71 -23.60
C CYS A 3 18.96 -36.06 -22.21
N TRP A 4 18.67 -36.89 -21.21
CA TRP A 4 18.68 -36.51 -19.82
C TRP A 4 20.10 -36.67 -19.28
N LEU A 5 20.80 -35.59 -19.04
CA LEU A 5 22.05 -35.60 -18.30
C LEU A 5 21.99 -34.52 -17.18
N ASP A 6 22.21 -35.01 -15.98
CA ASP A 6 22.60 -34.36 -14.75
C ASP A 6 21.62 -33.34 -14.13
N GLY A 7 20.77 -33.89 -13.22
CA GLY A 7 19.98 -33.15 -12.23
C GLY A 7 20.82 -32.48 -11.15
N ARG A 8 21.64 -31.50 -11.47
CA ARG A 8 22.15 -30.51 -10.54
C ARG A 8 21.57 -29.16 -10.91
N LEU A 9 20.50 -28.81 -10.20
CA LEU A 9 20.09 -27.42 -10.09
C LEU A 9 21.27 -26.64 -9.49
N HIS A 10 22.04 -25.95 -10.33
CA HIS A 10 22.89 -24.89 -9.85
C HIS A 10 21.94 -23.80 -9.30
N THR A 11 21.68 -23.84 -8.01
CA THR A 11 21.18 -22.68 -7.30
C THR A 11 22.33 -21.68 -7.28
N ASP A 12 22.34 -20.80 -8.30
CA ASP A 12 23.14 -19.59 -8.27
C ASP A 12 22.72 -18.83 -7.00
N GLY A 13 23.65 -18.69 -6.05
CA GLY A 13 23.42 -18.10 -4.74
C GLY A 13 23.16 -16.59 -4.77
N ARG A 14 22.75 -16.04 -5.91
CA ARG A 14 22.22 -14.69 -6.01
C ARG A 14 20.86 -14.64 -5.33
N LYS A 15 20.79 -13.89 -4.24
CA LYS A 15 19.55 -13.54 -3.55
C LYS A 15 18.61 -12.91 -4.58
N LYS A 16 17.52 -13.59 -4.88
CA LYS A 16 16.47 -13.09 -5.77
C LYS A 16 16.01 -11.73 -5.21
N MET A 17 15.99 -10.70 -6.05
CA MET A 17 15.80 -9.32 -5.60
C MET A 17 14.73 -8.62 -6.43
N ILE A 18 13.96 -7.77 -5.73
CA ILE A 18 12.97 -6.89 -6.34
C ILE A 18 13.51 -5.47 -6.30
N ASP A 19 13.45 -4.75 -7.41
CA ASP A 19 13.60 -3.31 -7.43
C ASP A 19 12.25 -2.65 -7.16
N LEU A 20 12.17 -1.82 -6.13
CA LEU A 20 11.01 -1.04 -5.76
C LEU A 20 11.23 0.43 -6.11
N TYR A 21 10.50 0.95 -7.07
CA TYR A 21 10.46 2.37 -7.42
C TYR A 21 9.34 3.05 -6.66
N THR A 22 9.68 3.94 -5.73
CA THR A 22 8.71 4.44 -4.75
C THR A 22 9.01 5.86 -4.25
N TRP A 23 8.04 6.42 -3.53
CA TRP A 23 8.18 7.65 -2.77
C TRP A 23 7.36 7.58 -1.48
N THR A 24 7.57 8.53 -0.55
CA THR A 24 6.96 8.57 0.79
C THR A 24 5.44 8.86 0.76
N THR A 25 4.71 8.23 -0.14
CA THR A 25 3.26 8.35 -0.29
C THR A 25 2.52 7.13 0.28
N PRO A 26 1.23 7.23 0.57
CA PRO A 26 0.46 6.06 0.99
C PRO A 26 0.57 4.87 0.04
N ASN A 27 0.52 5.10 -1.28
CA ASN A 27 0.62 4.02 -2.26
C ASN A 27 2.02 3.38 -2.29
N GLY A 28 3.09 4.19 -2.15
CA GLY A 28 4.46 3.68 -2.04
C GLY A 28 4.62 2.78 -0.82
N ARG A 29 4.08 3.22 0.32
CA ARG A 29 4.12 2.48 1.58
C ARG A 29 3.37 1.16 1.57
N LYS A 30 2.32 1.01 0.77
CA LYS A 30 1.68 -0.31 0.60
C LYS A 30 2.70 -1.37 0.20
N VAL A 31 3.50 -1.06 -0.82
CA VAL A 31 4.44 -2.03 -1.38
C VAL A 31 5.65 -2.25 -0.48
N SER A 32 6.23 -1.17 0.08
CA SER A 32 7.35 -1.33 1.03
C SER A 32 6.95 -2.13 2.27
N ILE A 33 5.78 -1.87 2.85
CA ILE A 33 5.26 -2.65 3.99
C ILE A 33 5.04 -4.12 3.60
N ALA A 34 4.45 -4.38 2.42
CA ALA A 34 4.24 -5.76 1.97
C ALA A 34 5.55 -6.52 1.79
N LEU A 35 6.58 -5.89 1.23
CA LEU A 35 7.90 -6.49 1.06
C LEU A 35 8.55 -6.83 2.41
N GLU A 36 8.46 -5.93 3.39
CA GLU A 36 8.93 -6.17 4.76
C GLU A 36 8.15 -7.30 5.47
N GLU A 37 6.81 -7.32 5.36
CA GLU A 37 5.97 -8.36 5.95
C GLU A 37 6.23 -9.75 5.36
N LEU A 38 6.57 -9.80 4.07
CA LEU A 38 6.90 -11.04 3.37
C LEU A 38 8.37 -11.46 3.54
N GLY A 39 9.21 -10.62 4.16
CA GLY A 39 10.64 -10.87 4.28
C GLY A 39 11.37 -10.96 2.94
N LEU A 40 10.86 -10.30 1.90
CA LEU A 40 11.45 -10.30 0.57
C LEU A 40 12.60 -9.28 0.49
N ALA A 41 13.73 -9.72 -0.05
CA ALA A 41 14.84 -8.81 -0.30
C ALA A 41 14.55 -7.89 -1.48
N TYR A 42 14.77 -6.58 -1.30
CA TYR A 42 14.54 -5.57 -2.34
C TYR A 42 15.53 -4.42 -2.27
N THR A 43 15.64 -3.68 -3.38
CA THR A 43 16.33 -2.39 -3.45
C THR A 43 15.30 -1.30 -3.68
N ALA A 44 15.28 -0.28 -2.83
CA ALA A 44 14.39 0.86 -3.00
C ALA A 44 15.05 1.97 -3.83
N HIS A 45 14.39 2.35 -4.92
CA HIS A 45 14.75 3.49 -5.77
C HIS A 45 13.80 4.63 -5.51
N ALA A 46 14.33 5.73 -4.98
CA ALA A 46 13.55 6.93 -4.72
C ALA A 46 13.19 7.63 -6.05
N ILE A 47 11.91 7.85 -6.29
CA ILE A 47 11.37 8.63 -7.42
C ILE A 47 10.70 9.86 -6.83
N ASP A 48 11.40 10.99 -6.81
CA ASP A 48 10.88 12.22 -6.24
C ASP A 48 9.79 12.84 -7.14
N ILE A 49 8.55 12.55 -6.80
CA ILE A 49 7.39 13.06 -7.54
C ILE A 49 7.20 14.59 -7.42
N THR A 50 7.85 15.23 -6.44
CA THR A 50 7.81 16.68 -6.29
C THR A 50 8.74 17.38 -7.28
N GLN A 51 9.73 16.64 -7.80
CA GLN A 51 10.67 17.10 -8.83
C GLN A 51 10.30 16.59 -10.23
N GLY A 52 9.17 15.89 -10.37
CA GLY A 52 8.73 15.37 -11.66
C GLY A 52 9.51 14.15 -12.16
N GLU A 53 10.27 13.47 -11.30
CA GLU A 53 11.09 12.31 -11.69
C GLU A 53 10.28 11.15 -12.27
N GLN A 54 9.01 11.03 -11.93
CA GLN A 54 8.09 10.04 -12.50
C GLN A 54 7.87 10.20 -14.01
N HIS A 55 8.27 11.32 -14.59
CA HIS A 55 8.17 11.58 -16.04
C HIS A 55 9.48 11.30 -16.80
N LYS A 56 10.55 10.87 -16.11
CA LYS A 56 11.81 10.51 -16.75
C LYS A 56 11.62 9.26 -17.63
N PRO A 57 12.26 9.21 -18.84
CA PRO A 57 12.11 8.11 -19.77
C PRO A 57 12.37 6.72 -19.14
N ASP A 58 13.41 6.60 -18.33
CA ASP A 58 13.80 5.33 -17.70
C ASP A 58 12.67 4.82 -16.78
N PHE A 59 12.04 5.70 -15.99
CA PHE A 59 10.93 5.31 -15.14
C PHE A 59 9.67 4.96 -15.94
N LEU A 60 9.43 5.62 -17.06
CA LEU A 60 8.28 5.33 -17.92
C LEU A 60 8.36 3.92 -18.55
N THR A 61 9.55 3.34 -18.68
CA THR A 61 9.69 1.93 -19.12
C THR A 61 9.15 0.95 -18.09
N VAL A 62 9.20 1.29 -16.80
CA VAL A 62 8.72 0.47 -15.68
C VAL A 62 7.26 0.79 -15.33
N SER A 63 6.89 2.08 -15.41
CA SER A 63 5.54 2.56 -15.09
C SER A 63 5.02 3.51 -16.17
N PRO A 64 4.38 2.99 -17.23
CA PRO A 64 3.84 3.81 -18.34
C PRO A 64 2.83 4.87 -17.89
N ASN A 65 2.17 4.67 -16.74
CA ASN A 65 1.24 5.63 -16.14
C ASN A 65 1.94 6.80 -15.44
N ALA A 66 3.28 6.83 -15.39
CA ALA A 66 4.05 7.84 -14.66
C ALA A 66 3.64 7.97 -13.17
N LYS A 67 3.35 6.87 -12.52
CA LYS A 67 2.95 6.80 -11.10
C LYS A 67 3.81 5.81 -10.33
N ILE A 68 4.13 6.16 -9.09
CA ILE A 68 4.69 5.24 -8.10
C ILE A 68 3.54 4.61 -7.29
N PRO A 69 3.75 3.43 -6.71
CA PRO A 69 4.90 2.55 -6.84
C PRO A 69 4.91 1.74 -8.14
N ALA A 70 6.10 1.25 -8.49
CA ALA A 70 6.29 0.20 -9.48
C ALA A 70 7.39 -0.75 -8.99
N ILE A 71 7.40 -1.98 -9.49
CA ILE A 71 8.45 -2.97 -9.18
C ILE A 71 9.04 -3.56 -10.45
N VAL A 72 10.28 -4.06 -10.36
CA VAL A 72 10.87 -5.02 -11.29
C VAL A 72 11.26 -6.25 -10.50
N ASP A 73 10.68 -7.39 -10.84
CA ASP A 73 11.06 -8.68 -10.26
C ASP A 73 12.10 -9.35 -11.14
N HIS A 74 13.32 -9.46 -10.62
CA HIS A 74 14.46 -10.01 -11.38
C HIS A 74 14.41 -11.53 -11.56
N ASP A 75 13.53 -12.25 -10.86
CA ASP A 75 13.37 -13.70 -11.02
C ASP A 75 12.80 -14.06 -12.40
N ASN A 76 11.92 -13.22 -12.90
CA ASN A 76 11.20 -13.45 -14.16
C ASN A 76 11.26 -12.26 -15.12
N GLN A 77 12.07 -11.23 -14.80
CA GLN A 77 12.23 -10.01 -15.59
C GLN A 77 10.88 -9.28 -15.80
N TYR A 78 10.02 -9.28 -14.79
CA TYR A 78 8.67 -8.74 -14.88
C TYR A 78 8.57 -7.37 -14.20
N SER A 79 8.17 -6.36 -14.98
CA SER A 79 7.85 -5.02 -14.48
C SER A 79 6.37 -4.90 -14.20
N MET A 80 6.02 -4.31 -13.07
CA MET A 80 4.62 -4.13 -12.67
C MET A 80 4.39 -2.76 -12.05
N MET A 81 3.34 -2.09 -12.47
CA MET A 81 2.77 -0.91 -11.85
C MET A 81 1.43 -1.25 -11.18
N GLU A 82 0.77 -0.26 -10.55
CA GLU A 82 -0.46 -0.36 -9.76
C GLU A 82 -0.27 -1.06 -8.41
N SER A 83 -0.36 -0.28 -7.33
CA SER A 83 -0.08 -0.78 -5.98
C SER A 83 -0.94 -1.98 -5.58
N GLY A 84 -2.21 -2.01 -5.99
CA GLY A 84 -3.10 -3.15 -5.71
C GLY A 84 -2.69 -4.41 -6.47
N ALA A 85 -2.29 -4.28 -7.75
CA ALA A 85 -1.80 -5.39 -8.55
C ALA A 85 -0.48 -5.94 -8.00
N ILE A 86 0.43 -5.05 -7.59
CA ILE A 86 1.70 -5.43 -6.95
C ILE A 86 1.45 -6.22 -5.67
N LEU A 87 0.52 -5.79 -4.81
CA LEU A 87 0.16 -6.53 -3.59
C LEU A 87 -0.34 -7.95 -3.90
N LEU A 88 -1.21 -8.10 -4.89
CA LEU A 88 -1.71 -9.41 -5.33
C LEU A 88 -0.59 -10.29 -5.87
N TYR A 89 0.27 -9.73 -6.70
CA TYR A 89 1.43 -10.44 -7.25
C TYR A 89 2.38 -10.95 -6.15
N LEU A 90 2.73 -10.09 -5.18
CA LEU A 90 3.60 -10.46 -4.07
C LEU A 90 2.99 -11.55 -3.19
N SER A 91 1.66 -11.48 -2.97
CA SER A 91 0.93 -12.53 -2.26
C SER A 91 0.92 -13.84 -3.03
N GLU A 92 0.66 -13.83 -4.33
CA GLU A 92 0.69 -15.03 -5.18
C GLU A 92 2.10 -15.65 -5.23
N LYS A 93 3.14 -14.81 -5.39
CA LYS A 93 4.54 -15.24 -5.41
C LYS A 93 4.95 -15.97 -4.12
N THR A 94 4.40 -15.58 -2.98
CA THR A 94 4.80 -16.11 -1.66
C THR A 94 3.80 -17.08 -1.05
N GLY A 95 2.56 -17.10 -1.54
CA GLY A 95 1.45 -17.85 -0.92
C GLY A 95 0.99 -17.26 0.42
N GLN A 96 1.27 -15.99 0.73
CA GLN A 96 1.02 -15.37 2.03
C GLN A 96 0.14 -14.13 1.93
N LEU A 97 -0.45 -13.73 3.06
CA LEU A 97 -1.21 -12.48 3.26
C LEU A 97 -2.46 -12.32 2.37
N MET A 98 -2.94 -13.40 1.76
CA MET A 98 -4.27 -13.48 1.16
C MET A 98 -4.92 -14.81 1.56
N PRO A 99 -6.24 -14.82 1.81
CA PRO A 99 -6.94 -16.06 2.14
C PRO A 99 -6.85 -17.09 1.00
N THR A 100 -6.64 -18.36 1.36
CA THR A 100 -6.67 -19.48 0.41
C THR A 100 -8.09 -20.03 0.20
N ASP A 101 -8.97 -19.85 1.18
CA ASP A 101 -10.40 -20.17 1.02
C ASP A 101 -11.04 -19.23 -0.02
N LYS A 102 -11.77 -19.81 -0.96
CA LYS A 102 -12.34 -19.08 -2.11
C LYS A 102 -13.34 -17.98 -1.68
N SER A 103 -14.14 -18.21 -0.66
CA SER A 103 -15.13 -17.23 -0.20
C SER A 103 -14.43 -16.03 0.44
N ARG A 104 -13.48 -16.30 1.34
CA ARG A 104 -12.66 -15.27 2.00
C ARG A 104 -11.76 -14.53 1.02
N TYR A 105 -11.24 -15.22 0.00
CA TYR A 105 -10.48 -14.60 -1.09
C TYR A 105 -11.32 -13.53 -1.82
N TRP A 106 -12.57 -13.84 -2.15
CA TRP A 106 -13.45 -12.87 -2.81
C TRP A 106 -13.87 -11.72 -1.89
N GLN A 107 -13.99 -11.96 -0.58
CA GLN A 107 -14.16 -10.88 0.41
C GLN A 107 -12.93 -9.96 0.42
N ALA A 108 -11.73 -10.53 0.44
CA ALA A 108 -10.48 -9.76 0.35
C ALA A 108 -10.41 -8.95 -0.94
N MET A 109 -10.77 -9.55 -2.07
CA MET A 109 -10.81 -8.89 -3.36
C MET A 109 -11.79 -7.71 -3.38
N GLN A 110 -12.99 -7.85 -2.82
CA GLN A 110 -13.95 -6.74 -2.72
C GLN A 110 -13.37 -5.55 -1.95
N TRP A 111 -12.75 -5.80 -0.80
CA TRP A 111 -12.17 -4.75 0.02
C TRP A 111 -10.91 -4.14 -0.59
N LEU A 112 -10.12 -4.93 -1.31
CA LEU A 112 -9.01 -4.40 -2.08
C LEU A 112 -9.50 -3.47 -3.20
N MET A 113 -10.52 -3.89 -3.97
CA MET A 113 -11.11 -3.05 -5.01
C MET A 113 -11.79 -1.81 -4.41
N TRP A 114 -12.47 -1.93 -3.27
CA TRP A 114 -13.00 -0.79 -2.54
C TRP A 114 -11.90 0.22 -2.17
N GLN A 115 -10.75 -0.26 -1.69
CA GLN A 115 -9.62 0.61 -1.37
C GLN A 115 -9.08 1.32 -2.61
N MET A 116 -8.91 0.60 -3.73
CA MET A 116 -8.35 1.13 -4.97
C MET A 116 -9.30 2.13 -5.66
N ALA A 117 -10.60 1.93 -5.59
CA ALA A 117 -11.60 2.78 -6.22
C ALA A 117 -12.12 3.90 -5.32
N GLY A 118 -12.10 3.73 -4.00
CA GLY A 118 -12.68 4.65 -3.02
C GLY A 118 -11.61 5.37 -2.18
N PRO A 119 -11.13 4.78 -1.07
CA PRO A 119 -10.23 5.46 -0.14
C PRO A 119 -8.99 6.05 -0.81
N GLY A 120 -8.31 5.30 -1.68
CA GLY A 120 -7.12 5.79 -2.36
C GLY A 120 -7.37 7.11 -3.11
N PRO A 121 -8.22 7.12 -4.15
CA PRO A 121 -8.51 8.32 -4.91
C PRO A 121 -9.17 9.43 -4.09
N MET A 122 -10.18 9.11 -3.27
CA MET A 122 -10.96 10.12 -2.57
C MET A 122 -10.17 10.80 -1.46
N LEU A 123 -9.41 10.06 -0.65
CA LEU A 123 -8.53 10.65 0.36
C LEU A 123 -7.37 11.40 -0.29
N GLY A 124 -6.93 11.00 -1.50
CA GLY A 124 -6.01 11.78 -2.31
C GLY A 124 -6.57 13.15 -2.67
N GLN A 125 -7.85 13.24 -3.02
CA GLN A 125 -8.53 14.53 -3.25
C GLN A 125 -8.69 15.32 -1.95
N VAL A 126 -8.99 14.66 -0.82
CA VAL A 126 -8.97 15.34 0.48
C VAL A 126 -7.61 16.00 0.71
N HIS A 127 -6.49 15.25 0.57
CA HIS A 127 -5.15 15.85 0.71
C HIS A 127 -4.94 17.04 -0.25
N HIS A 128 -5.41 16.91 -1.49
CA HIS A 128 -5.25 17.99 -2.48
C HIS A 128 -5.89 19.30 -2.02
N PHE A 129 -7.13 19.25 -1.50
CA PHE A 129 -7.89 20.43 -1.15
C PHE A 129 -7.74 20.88 0.30
N THR A 130 -7.28 20.01 1.22
CA THR A 130 -7.08 20.39 2.64
C THR A 130 -5.62 20.70 2.97
N LYS A 131 -4.66 19.97 2.35
CA LYS A 131 -3.23 20.09 2.69
C LYS A 131 -2.42 20.86 1.66
N PHE A 132 -2.61 20.56 0.36
CA PHE A 132 -1.76 21.11 -0.70
C PHE A 132 -2.31 22.40 -1.32
N ASN A 133 -3.62 22.55 -1.37
CA ASN A 133 -4.30 23.72 -1.94
C ASN A 133 -5.48 24.14 -1.06
N PRO A 134 -5.26 24.47 0.23
CA PRO A 134 -6.34 24.90 1.10
C PRO A 134 -7.03 26.16 0.53
N ASP A 135 -8.32 26.26 0.74
CA ASP A 135 -9.17 27.41 0.42
C ASP A 135 -9.29 27.77 -1.08
N LYS A 136 -8.61 27.06 -1.99
CA LYS A 136 -8.73 27.30 -3.44
C LYS A 136 -10.09 26.87 -4.01
N SER A 137 -10.77 25.93 -3.39
CA SER A 137 -12.09 25.47 -3.80
C SER A 137 -12.88 24.96 -2.58
N PRO A 138 -13.56 25.86 -1.84
CA PRO A 138 -14.32 25.46 -0.64
C PRO A 138 -15.36 24.38 -0.91
N TYR A 139 -16.03 24.42 -2.06
CA TYR A 139 -16.99 23.39 -2.46
C TYR A 139 -16.34 22.02 -2.62
N ALA A 140 -15.22 21.93 -3.34
CA ALA A 140 -14.51 20.67 -3.55
C ALA A 140 -13.94 20.14 -2.23
N GLN A 141 -13.36 21.02 -1.41
CA GLN A 141 -12.86 20.69 -0.08
C GLN A 141 -13.95 20.05 0.80
N ALA A 142 -15.11 20.72 0.93
CA ALA A 142 -16.24 20.21 1.70
C ALA A 142 -16.77 18.88 1.13
N ARG A 143 -16.90 18.77 -0.19
CA ARG A 143 -17.38 17.56 -0.86
C ARG A 143 -16.48 16.36 -0.61
N TYR A 144 -15.16 16.51 -0.81
CA TYR A 144 -14.23 15.40 -0.64
C TYR A 144 -14.00 15.05 0.84
N LEU A 145 -14.02 16.05 1.74
CA LEU A 145 -13.95 15.77 3.17
C LEU A 145 -15.17 14.94 3.63
N LYS A 146 -16.38 15.30 3.20
CA LYS A 146 -17.58 14.52 3.49
C LYS A 146 -17.50 13.09 2.97
N GLU A 147 -16.96 12.89 1.75
CA GLU A 147 -16.73 11.55 1.21
C GLU A 147 -15.66 10.79 2.00
N GLY A 148 -14.56 11.44 2.39
CA GLY A 148 -13.55 10.87 3.27
C GLY A 148 -14.15 10.37 4.59
N GLN A 149 -14.93 11.19 5.26
CA GLN A 149 -15.64 10.82 6.51
C GLN A 149 -16.61 9.64 6.29
N ARG A 150 -17.33 9.62 5.18
CA ARG A 150 -18.19 8.48 4.82
C ARG A 150 -17.40 7.18 4.68
N LEU A 151 -16.23 7.21 4.01
CA LEU A 151 -15.36 6.06 3.83
C LEU A 151 -14.78 5.56 5.16
N TYR A 152 -14.38 6.48 6.04
CA TYR A 152 -13.98 6.13 7.41
C TYR A 152 -15.13 5.45 8.16
N GLY A 153 -16.34 5.99 8.11
CA GLY A 153 -17.52 5.37 8.73
C GLY A 153 -17.85 3.98 8.17
N VAL A 154 -17.59 3.71 6.88
CA VAL A 154 -17.72 2.36 6.28
C VAL A 154 -16.72 1.40 6.91
N LEU A 155 -15.45 1.81 6.98
CA LEU A 155 -14.38 0.99 7.54
C LEU A 155 -14.60 0.75 9.04
N ASP A 156 -14.94 1.77 9.80
CA ASP A 156 -15.16 1.68 11.25
C ASP A 156 -16.27 0.68 11.60
N ARG A 157 -17.42 0.79 10.93
CA ARG A 157 -18.53 -0.18 11.13
C ARG A 157 -18.13 -1.61 10.74
N HIS A 158 -17.34 -1.75 9.68
CA HIS A 158 -16.87 -3.07 9.25
C HIS A 158 -15.92 -3.71 10.28
N LEU A 159 -15.14 -2.91 10.96
CA LEU A 159 -14.16 -3.36 11.96
C LEU A 159 -14.78 -3.57 13.35
N GLN A 160 -16.07 -3.30 13.57
CA GLN A 160 -16.71 -3.36 14.88
C GLN A 160 -16.45 -4.68 15.61
N ASP A 161 -16.61 -5.82 14.93
CA ASP A 161 -16.43 -7.16 15.48
C ASP A 161 -15.27 -7.92 14.81
N ARG A 162 -14.33 -7.20 14.19
CA ARG A 162 -13.20 -7.76 13.45
C ARG A 162 -11.89 -7.15 13.89
N GLN A 163 -10.89 -8.00 14.03
CA GLN A 163 -9.53 -7.54 14.29
C GLN A 163 -8.89 -6.92 13.04
N PHE A 164 -9.12 -7.51 11.88
CA PHE A 164 -8.64 -7.09 10.57
C PHE A 164 -9.78 -7.09 9.54
N ILE A 165 -9.54 -6.50 8.36
CA ILE A 165 -10.59 -6.29 7.36
C ILE A 165 -11.16 -7.62 6.84
N VAL A 166 -10.34 -8.69 6.76
CA VAL A 166 -10.75 -10.01 6.27
C VAL A 166 -10.42 -11.10 7.30
N ASP A 167 -10.76 -10.85 8.57
CA ASP A 167 -10.52 -11.65 9.77
C ASP A 167 -9.04 -11.76 10.14
N ASP A 168 -8.17 -12.25 9.25
CA ASP A 168 -6.72 -12.30 9.44
C ASP A 168 -6.04 -11.08 8.77
N TYR A 169 -4.89 -10.68 9.31
CA TYR A 169 -4.07 -9.63 8.69
C TYR A 169 -3.66 -10.00 7.27
N SER A 170 -3.89 -9.11 6.32
CA SER A 170 -3.80 -9.40 4.91
C SER A 170 -3.29 -8.22 4.07
N MET A 171 -3.10 -8.46 2.76
CA MET A 171 -2.80 -7.41 1.79
C MET A 171 -3.87 -6.32 1.74
N VAL A 172 -5.10 -6.61 2.19
CA VAL A 172 -6.15 -5.60 2.26
C VAL A 172 -5.87 -4.57 3.34
N ASP A 173 -5.44 -5.02 4.52
CA ASP A 173 -5.04 -4.15 5.61
C ASP A 173 -3.84 -3.29 5.20
N ILE A 174 -2.85 -3.91 4.57
CA ILE A 174 -1.66 -3.23 4.02
C ILE A 174 -2.05 -2.17 2.96
N ALA A 175 -3.09 -2.44 2.16
CA ALA A 175 -3.57 -1.50 1.15
C ALA A 175 -4.27 -0.29 1.76
N VAL A 176 -5.04 -0.48 2.84
CA VAL A 176 -5.86 0.56 3.47
C VAL A 176 -5.05 1.39 4.46
N TRP A 177 -4.26 0.75 5.30
CA TRP A 177 -3.59 1.36 6.47
C TRP A 177 -2.75 2.60 6.14
N PRO A 178 -1.91 2.65 5.07
CA PRO A 178 -1.10 3.81 4.78
C PRO A 178 -1.91 5.07 4.43
N TRP A 179 -3.13 4.91 3.94
CA TRP A 179 -4.04 6.01 3.69
C TRP A 179 -4.64 6.56 4.98
N ILE A 180 -5.00 5.69 5.91
CA ILE A 180 -5.46 6.08 7.25
C ILE A 180 -4.33 6.76 8.03
N SER A 181 -3.06 6.37 7.84
CA SER A 181 -1.91 7.01 8.50
C SER A 181 -1.72 8.50 8.17
N ARG A 182 -2.54 9.04 7.29
CA ARG A 182 -2.56 10.46 6.93
C ARG A 182 -3.78 11.22 7.47
N PHE A 183 -4.44 10.69 8.49
CA PHE A 183 -5.66 11.27 9.08
C PHE A 183 -5.51 12.78 9.45
N GLU A 184 -4.34 13.21 9.91
CA GLU A 184 -4.04 14.61 10.19
C GLU A 184 -4.12 15.49 8.93
N TRP A 185 -3.60 14.99 7.78
CA TRP A 185 -3.67 15.71 6.51
C TRP A 185 -5.10 15.76 5.95
N GLN A 186 -5.94 14.84 6.39
CA GLN A 186 -7.33 14.73 6.01
C GLN A 186 -8.25 15.53 6.94
N THR A 187 -7.68 16.11 8.02
CA THR A 187 -8.44 16.82 9.06
C THR A 187 -9.56 15.96 9.69
N ILE A 188 -9.31 14.65 9.78
CA ILE A 188 -10.24 13.68 10.36
C ILE A 188 -9.84 13.41 11.81
N ASN A 189 -10.81 13.57 12.72
CA ASN A 189 -10.64 13.19 14.12
C ASN A 189 -10.82 11.67 14.25
N MET A 190 -9.73 10.96 14.56
CA MET A 190 -9.75 9.51 14.70
C MET A 190 -10.62 9.02 15.87
N ASN A 191 -10.84 9.85 16.89
CA ASN A 191 -11.67 9.48 18.05
C ASN A 191 -13.15 9.26 17.68
N ASP A 192 -13.59 9.76 16.53
CA ASP A 192 -14.93 9.50 16.00
C ASP A 192 -15.07 8.07 15.41
N TYR A 193 -13.95 7.31 15.33
CA TYR A 193 -13.83 6.00 14.66
C TYR A 193 -13.05 5.00 15.54
N PRO A 194 -13.60 4.58 16.68
CA PRO A 194 -12.86 3.79 17.69
C PRO A 194 -12.38 2.43 17.18
N ASN A 195 -13.12 1.79 16.26
CA ASN A 195 -12.70 0.51 15.68
C ASN A 195 -11.50 0.69 14.72
N ILE A 196 -11.46 1.82 14.00
CA ILE A 196 -10.29 2.18 13.19
C ILE A 196 -9.11 2.47 14.10
N VAL A 197 -9.25 3.19 15.21
CA VAL A 197 -8.15 3.47 16.15
C VAL A 197 -7.52 2.17 16.63
N ARG A 198 -8.33 1.23 17.10
CA ARG A 198 -7.86 -0.10 17.55
C ARG A 198 -7.09 -0.83 16.44
N TRP A 199 -7.69 -0.98 15.26
CA TRP A 199 -7.10 -1.64 14.10
C TRP A 199 -5.81 -0.94 13.65
N TYR A 200 -5.84 0.39 13.57
CA TYR A 200 -4.72 1.21 13.15
C TYR A 200 -3.51 1.06 14.07
N THR A 201 -3.73 1.13 15.39
CA THR A 201 -2.66 1.02 16.40
C THR A 201 -2.06 -0.37 16.41
N THR A 202 -2.88 -1.42 16.33
CA THR A 202 -2.42 -2.81 16.22
C THR A 202 -1.47 -3.02 15.03
N ILE A 203 -1.78 -2.40 13.89
CA ILE A 203 -0.93 -2.50 12.68
C ILE A 203 0.31 -1.62 12.80
N ALA A 204 0.20 -0.42 13.39
CA ALA A 204 1.32 0.50 13.58
C ALA A 204 2.46 -0.11 14.44
N GLU A 205 2.14 -1.02 15.34
CA GLU A 205 3.10 -1.70 16.23
C GLU A 205 3.90 -2.82 15.52
N ARG A 206 3.51 -3.24 14.34
CA ARG A 206 4.19 -4.31 13.60
C ARG A 206 5.57 -3.84 13.14
N PRO A 207 6.66 -4.59 13.40
CA PRO A 207 8.01 -4.20 13.00
C PRO A 207 8.15 -3.95 11.48
N ALA A 208 7.52 -4.79 10.66
CA ALA A 208 7.53 -4.65 9.20
C ALA A 208 6.82 -3.36 8.74
N VAL A 209 5.74 -2.96 9.42
CA VAL A 209 5.05 -1.70 9.13
C VAL A 209 5.93 -0.51 9.49
N GLN A 210 6.60 -0.56 10.64
CA GLN A 210 7.53 0.49 11.06
C GLN A 210 8.71 0.63 10.08
N SER A 211 9.31 -0.48 9.65
CA SER A 211 10.39 -0.49 8.66
C SER A 211 9.92 0.02 7.30
N GLY A 212 8.85 -0.56 6.76
CA GLY A 212 8.31 -0.19 5.45
C GLY A 212 7.80 1.25 5.38
N TYR A 213 7.36 1.82 6.51
CA TYR A 213 6.93 3.22 6.59
C TYR A 213 8.05 4.21 6.30
N GLN A 214 9.32 3.84 6.57
CA GLN A 214 10.49 4.68 6.38
C GLN A 214 11.10 4.63 4.97
N VAL A 215 10.56 3.81 4.07
CA VAL A 215 11.08 3.62 2.70
C VAL A 215 10.45 4.65 1.75
N PRO A 216 11.23 5.24 0.83
CA PRO A 216 12.67 5.05 0.53
C PRO A 216 13.58 5.90 1.42
N LYS A 217 13.03 6.72 2.28
CA LYS A 217 13.76 7.58 3.22
C LYS A 217 12.96 7.80 4.49
N PRO A 218 13.60 8.02 5.64
CA PRO A 218 12.92 8.34 6.89
C PRO A 218 12.04 9.59 6.78
N THR A 219 10.85 9.53 7.36
CA THR A 219 9.86 10.64 7.36
C THR A 219 9.34 10.98 8.76
N GLY A 220 10.04 10.54 9.78
CA GLY A 220 9.59 10.66 11.17
C GLY A 220 8.80 9.44 11.65
N SER A 221 8.26 9.52 12.84
CA SER A 221 7.43 8.46 13.43
C SER A 221 6.09 8.32 12.73
N ILE A 222 5.52 7.13 12.83
CA ILE A 222 4.12 6.89 12.46
C ILE A 222 3.23 7.76 13.34
N PRO A 223 2.30 8.57 12.78
CA PRO A 223 1.35 9.34 13.57
C PRO A 223 0.45 8.40 14.39
N ILE A 224 0.35 8.64 15.68
CA ILE A 224 -0.55 7.88 16.56
C ILE A 224 -1.70 8.80 16.98
N PRO A 225 -2.96 8.37 16.88
CA PRO A 225 -4.09 9.16 17.35
C PRO A 225 -3.94 9.49 18.83
N ALA A 226 -4.24 10.73 19.22
CA ALA A 226 -4.33 11.10 20.63
C ALA A 226 -5.52 10.36 21.27
N THR A 227 -5.26 9.68 22.40
CA THR A 227 -6.27 9.03 23.22
C THR A 227 -7.00 10.05 24.09
#